data_c97a508a69c4fe5cca592fda6bf174f0
#
_entry.id   c97a508a69c4fe5cca592fda6bf174f0
#
_cell.length_a   1.000
_cell.length_b   1.000
_cell.length_c   1.000
_cell.angle_alpha   90.00
_cell.angle_beta   90.00
_cell.angle_gamma   90.00
#
_symmetry.space_group_name_H-M   'P 1'
#
loop_
_entity.id
_entity.type
_entity.pdbx_description
1 polymer ?
#
loop_
_entity_poly.entity_id
_entity_poly.type
_entity_poly.pdbx_seq_one_letter_code
_entity_poly.pdbx_strand_id
1 'polypeptide(L)'
;MRQELDEKLCKDYPKIFANRNGDMKETALCWGFECGDGWYPLINLLCREIQWHIDHNARVETTQFVASQVKEKFGTLRFYGDGGDDKTDNFIWFAEAMSSIICETCGAPGKIRGRGWIYTACDAHTKEEHLNDETVGEENE
;
A
#
# COMPACT_ATOMS: atom_id res chain seq x y z
N MET A 1 -6.05 -0.97 -8.94
CA MET A 1 -6.71 0.33 -8.58
C MET A 1 -7.24 0.95 -9.86
N ARG A 2 -8.44 1.51 -9.84
CA ARG A 2 -9.00 2.17 -11.03
C ARG A 2 -8.21 3.43 -11.38
N GLN A 3 -8.29 3.80 -12.66
CA GLN A 3 -7.44 4.83 -13.26
C GLN A 3 -7.56 6.20 -12.59
N GLU A 4 -8.77 6.62 -12.22
CA GLU A 4 -9.00 7.94 -11.61
C GLU A 4 -8.29 8.08 -10.25
N LEU A 5 -8.21 7.00 -9.47
CA LEU A 5 -7.52 7.01 -8.17
C LEU A 5 -6.00 6.97 -8.34
N ASP A 6 -5.50 6.19 -9.30
CA ASP A 6 -4.09 6.17 -9.70
C ASP A 6 -3.63 7.57 -10.12
N GLU A 7 -4.33 8.19 -11.05
CA GLU A 7 -4.02 9.55 -11.53
C GLU A 7 -4.08 10.58 -10.41
N LYS A 8 -5.04 10.45 -9.49
CA LYS A 8 -5.15 11.37 -8.34
C LYS A 8 -3.96 11.25 -7.39
N LEU A 9 -3.50 10.04 -7.08
CA LEU A 9 -2.31 9.84 -6.25
C LEU A 9 -1.08 10.46 -6.91
N CYS A 10 -0.89 10.25 -8.20
CA CYS A 10 0.25 10.80 -8.94
C CYS A 10 0.21 12.33 -9.03
N LYS A 11 -0.99 12.91 -9.15
CA LYS A 11 -1.20 14.36 -9.15
C LYS A 11 -0.93 14.99 -7.79
N ASP A 12 -1.42 14.36 -6.71
CA ASP A 12 -1.31 14.88 -5.36
C ASP A 12 0.12 14.69 -4.79
N TYR A 13 0.83 13.62 -5.21
CA TYR A 13 2.17 13.28 -4.74
C TYR A 13 3.17 13.04 -5.88
N PRO A 14 3.43 14.06 -6.71
CA PRO A 14 4.24 13.90 -7.92
C PRO A 14 5.70 13.54 -7.63
N LYS A 15 6.23 13.92 -6.48
CA LYS A 15 7.61 13.59 -6.09
C LYS A 15 7.75 12.12 -5.68
N ILE A 16 6.78 11.60 -4.92
CA ILE A 16 6.75 10.18 -4.52
C ILE A 16 6.56 9.28 -5.73
N PHE A 17 5.67 9.65 -6.65
CA PHE A 17 5.34 8.86 -7.84
C PHE A 17 6.00 9.37 -9.13
N ALA A 18 7.18 9.96 -9.00
CA ALA A 18 7.94 10.48 -10.15
C ALA A 18 8.20 9.43 -11.24
N ASN A 19 8.29 8.15 -10.86
CA ASN A 19 8.55 7.04 -11.78
C ASN A 19 7.30 6.36 -12.36
N ARG A 20 6.09 6.92 -12.13
CA ARG A 20 4.84 6.29 -12.60
C ARG A 20 4.83 6.04 -14.11
N ASN A 21 5.45 6.91 -14.89
CA ASN A 21 5.59 6.78 -16.33
C ASN A 21 7.03 6.42 -16.75
N GLY A 22 7.80 5.82 -15.84
CA GLY A 22 9.18 5.41 -16.11
C GLY A 22 9.30 4.19 -17.03
N ASP A 23 10.52 3.87 -17.40
CA ASP A 23 10.83 2.67 -18.21
C ASP A 23 10.60 1.40 -17.36
N MET A 24 9.90 0.43 -17.95
CA MET A 24 9.63 -0.88 -17.31
C MET A 24 10.89 -1.67 -16.95
N LYS A 25 12.05 -1.33 -17.52
CA LYS A 25 13.34 -1.92 -17.17
C LYS A 25 13.95 -1.33 -15.91
N GLU A 26 13.50 -0.15 -15.52
CA GLU A 26 14.05 0.61 -14.39
C GLU A 26 13.10 0.66 -13.19
N THR A 27 11.79 0.57 -13.43
CA THR A 27 10.78 0.65 -12.37
C THR A 27 9.55 -0.20 -12.67
N ALA A 28 9.07 -0.92 -11.65
CA ALA A 28 7.80 -1.63 -11.72
C ALA A 28 6.58 -0.71 -11.53
N LEU A 29 6.79 0.54 -11.10
CA LEU A 29 5.71 1.52 -10.94
C LEU A 29 5.05 1.91 -12.27
N CYS A 30 5.71 1.67 -13.40
CA CYS A 30 5.12 1.87 -14.72
C CYS A 30 3.83 1.05 -14.93
N TRP A 31 3.66 -0.06 -14.19
CA TRP A 31 2.45 -0.88 -14.20
C TRP A 31 1.33 -0.33 -13.32
N GLY A 32 1.57 0.78 -12.61
CA GLY A 32 0.60 1.42 -11.73
C GLY A 32 0.47 0.77 -10.36
N PHE A 33 -0.65 1.04 -9.73
CA PHE A 33 -0.99 0.52 -8.41
C PHE A 33 -1.66 -0.84 -8.56
N GLU A 34 -0.91 -1.89 -8.27
CA GLU A 34 -1.33 -3.28 -8.41
C GLU A 34 -2.04 -3.77 -7.12
N CYS A 35 -3.07 -3.04 -6.72
CA CYS A 35 -3.94 -3.34 -5.58
C CYS A 35 -5.33 -2.76 -5.79
N GLY A 36 -6.28 -3.15 -4.95
CA GLY A 36 -7.67 -2.68 -5.04
C GLY A 36 -7.89 -1.25 -4.55
N ASP A 37 -9.04 -0.70 -4.90
CA ASP A 37 -9.46 0.66 -4.55
C ASP A 37 -9.65 0.87 -3.05
N GLY A 38 -9.92 -0.21 -2.30
CA GLY A 38 -10.12 -0.15 -0.85
C GLY A 38 -8.90 0.32 -0.07
N TRP A 39 -7.70 0.20 -0.64
CA TRP A 39 -6.47 0.69 -0.02
C TRP A 39 -6.08 2.10 -0.44
N TYR A 40 -6.84 2.74 -1.33
CA TYR A 40 -6.57 4.12 -1.72
C TYR A 40 -6.49 5.09 -0.52
N PRO A 41 -7.43 5.10 0.45
CA PRO A 41 -7.35 6.00 1.60
C PRO A 41 -6.09 5.79 2.44
N LEU A 42 -5.68 4.53 2.63
CA LEU A 42 -4.47 4.17 3.36
C LEU A 42 -3.21 4.67 2.65
N ILE A 43 -3.11 4.44 1.34
CA ILE A 43 -1.98 4.89 0.50
C ILE A 43 -1.94 6.42 0.45
N ASN A 44 -3.09 7.08 0.31
CA ASN A 44 -3.18 8.54 0.32
C ASN A 44 -2.67 9.13 1.62
N LEU A 45 -3.08 8.58 2.76
CA LEU A 45 -2.60 9.01 4.08
C LEU A 45 -1.10 8.78 4.24
N LEU A 46 -0.61 7.59 3.84
CA LEU A 46 0.81 7.26 3.88
C LEU A 46 1.64 8.27 3.10
N CYS A 47 1.26 8.55 1.86
CA CYS A 47 1.99 9.51 1.01
C CYS A 47 1.96 10.93 1.59
N ARG A 48 0.84 11.34 2.16
CA ARG A 48 0.72 12.64 2.84
C ARG A 48 1.71 12.76 4.00
N GLU A 49 1.78 11.76 4.87
CA GLU A 49 2.65 11.78 6.02
C GLU A 49 4.14 11.68 5.62
N ILE A 50 4.48 10.86 4.63
CA ILE A 50 5.85 10.78 4.09
C ILE A 50 6.27 12.15 3.53
N GLN A 51 5.48 12.73 2.64
CA GLN A 51 5.86 13.98 1.98
C GLN A 51 5.91 15.15 2.99
N TRP A 52 4.95 15.20 3.91
CA TRP A 52 4.96 16.23 4.95
C TRP A 52 6.20 16.12 5.85
N HIS A 53 6.57 14.90 6.25
CA HIS A 53 7.78 14.67 7.03
C HIS A 53 9.04 15.11 6.29
N ILE A 54 9.19 14.73 5.02
CA ILE A 54 10.34 15.11 4.21
C ILE A 54 10.43 16.63 4.05
N ASP A 55 9.32 17.30 3.82
CA ASP A 55 9.29 18.73 3.56
C ASP A 55 9.52 19.58 4.84
N HIS A 56 9.19 19.07 6.03
CA HIS A 56 9.13 19.88 7.26
C HIS A 56 9.99 19.38 8.42
N ASN A 57 10.17 18.07 8.57
CA ASN A 57 10.78 17.46 9.77
C ASN A 57 12.05 16.65 9.52
N ALA A 58 12.28 16.21 8.29
CA ALA A 58 13.46 15.41 7.96
C ALA A 58 14.73 16.24 8.07
N ARG A 59 15.86 15.56 8.35
CA ARG A 59 17.17 16.19 8.30
C ARG A 59 17.48 16.63 6.87
N VAL A 60 18.34 17.65 6.75
CA VAL A 60 18.66 18.26 5.44
C VAL A 60 19.31 17.25 4.46
N GLU A 61 20.01 16.24 4.99
CA GLU A 61 20.62 15.17 4.20
C GLU A 61 19.63 14.09 3.73
N THR A 62 18.39 14.08 4.24
CA THR A 62 17.37 13.12 3.85
C THR A 62 16.96 13.34 2.39
N THR A 63 17.05 12.29 1.59
CA THR A 63 16.63 12.33 0.19
C THR A 63 15.13 12.15 0.05
N GLN A 64 14.55 12.67 -1.05
CA GLN A 64 13.14 12.43 -1.38
C GLN A 64 12.86 10.94 -1.52
N PHE A 65 11.83 10.44 -0.84
CA PHE A 65 11.34 9.09 -1.07
C PHE A 65 10.65 9.02 -2.43
N VAL A 66 11.03 8.02 -3.24
CA VAL A 66 10.47 7.76 -4.57
C VAL A 66 10.02 6.31 -4.64
N ALA A 67 8.73 6.11 -4.86
CA ALA A 67 8.16 4.77 -4.97
C ALA A 67 8.62 4.06 -6.25
N SER A 68 8.93 2.77 -6.14
CA SER A 68 9.33 1.90 -7.26
C SER A 68 8.28 0.84 -7.59
N GLN A 69 7.44 0.46 -6.64
CA GLN A 69 6.32 -0.45 -6.84
C GLN A 69 5.32 -0.33 -5.70
N VAL A 70 4.03 -0.35 -6.03
CA VAL A 70 2.93 -0.45 -5.06
C VAL A 70 2.03 -1.60 -5.48
N LYS A 71 1.90 -2.61 -4.63
CA LYS A 71 1.19 -3.84 -4.98
C LYS A 71 0.60 -4.56 -3.76
N GLU A 72 -0.31 -5.48 -4.04
CA GLU A 72 -0.70 -6.55 -3.11
C GLU A 72 0.31 -7.70 -3.19
N LYS A 73 0.64 -8.29 -2.05
CA LYS A 73 1.38 -9.54 -1.96
C LYS A 73 0.99 -10.28 -0.69
N PHE A 74 0.55 -11.54 -0.85
CA PHE A 74 0.10 -12.39 0.27
C PHE A 74 -0.96 -11.73 1.16
N GLY A 75 -1.91 -11.02 0.54
CA GLY A 75 -3.03 -10.37 1.21
C GLY A 75 -2.72 -9.00 1.81
N THR A 76 -1.50 -8.51 1.76
CA THR A 76 -1.11 -7.22 2.33
C THR A 76 -0.44 -6.30 1.32
N LEU A 77 -0.48 -5.00 1.62
CA LEU A 77 0.17 -3.96 0.84
C LEU A 77 1.70 -4.13 0.89
N ARG A 78 2.34 -3.87 -0.24
CA ARG A 78 3.78 -3.63 -0.35
C ARG A 78 3.99 -2.29 -1.02
N PHE A 79 4.75 -1.44 -0.37
CA PHE A 79 5.06 -0.09 -0.80
C PHE A 79 6.58 0.07 -0.90
N TYR A 80 7.12 -0.30 -2.05
CA TYR A 80 8.57 -0.29 -2.29
C TYR A 80 9.03 1.06 -2.84
N GLY A 81 10.22 1.47 -2.45
CA GLY A 81 10.86 2.67 -2.97
C GLY A 81 12.24 2.90 -2.36
N ASP A 82 12.82 4.03 -2.72
CA ASP A 82 14.14 4.46 -2.29
C ASP A 82 14.09 5.88 -1.74
N GLY A 83 15.04 6.22 -0.87
CA GLY A 83 15.10 7.52 -0.22
C GLY A 83 14.31 7.57 1.09
N GLY A 84 14.12 8.77 1.61
CA GLY A 84 13.55 8.97 2.93
C GLY A 84 14.54 8.64 4.04
N ASP A 85 14.01 8.34 5.21
CA ASP A 85 14.74 7.98 6.42
C ASP A 85 14.01 6.92 7.24
N ASP A 86 14.51 6.59 8.43
CA ASP A 86 13.90 5.58 9.30
C ASP A 86 12.43 5.88 9.63
N LYS A 87 12.05 7.16 9.72
CA LYS A 87 10.66 7.53 9.98
C LYS A 87 9.77 7.23 8.76
N THR A 88 10.28 7.47 7.57
CA THR A 88 9.61 7.08 6.32
C THR A 88 9.38 5.56 6.28
N ASP A 89 10.42 4.79 6.61
CA ASP A 89 10.34 3.32 6.65
C ASP A 89 9.32 2.83 7.68
N ASN A 90 9.25 3.48 8.85
CA ASN A 90 8.28 3.15 9.89
C ASN A 90 6.84 3.46 9.46
N PHE A 91 6.59 4.55 8.74
CA PHE A 91 5.27 4.85 8.17
C PHE A 91 4.84 3.77 7.17
N ILE A 92 5.76 3.36 6.29
CA ILE A 92 5.50 2.32 5.29
C ILE A 92 5.20 0.98 5.99
N TRP A 93 6.05 0.57 6.92
CA TRP A 93 5.82 -0.65 7.69
C TRP A 93 4.46 -0.68 8.38
N PHE A 94 4.08 0.43 9.02
CA PHE A 94 2.79 0.54 9.70
C PHE A 94 1.61 0.48 8.72
N ALA A 95 1.71 1.16 7.57
CA ALA A 95 0.69 1.11 6.53
C ALA A 95 0.53 -0.30 5.95
N GLU A 96 1.63 -1.00 5.71
CA GLU A 96 1.61 -2.40 5.27
C GLU A 96 0.93 -3.31 6.31
N ALA A 97 1.22 -3.13 7.59
CA ALA A 97 0.55 -3.85 8.69
C ALA A 97 -0.95 -3.52 8.74
N MET A 98 -1.32 -2.25 8.63
CA MET A 98 -2.72 -1.80 8.62
C MET A 98 -3.53 -2.40 7.46
N SER A 99 -2.91 -2.64 6.32
CA SER A 99 -3.59 -3.23 5.15
C SER A 99 -4.20 -4.61 5.44
N SER A 100 -3.65 -5.35 6.42
CA SER A 100 -4.15 -6.67 6.82
C SER A 100 -5.52 -6.66 7.50
N ILE A 101 -5.99 -5.48 7.91
CA ILE A 101 -7.30 -5.28 8.55
C ILE A 101 -8.24 -4.38 7.76
N ILE A 102 -7.87 -4.03 6.53
CA ILE A 102 -8.64 -3.18 5.63
C ILE A 102 -8.96 -3.94 4.36
N CYS A 103 -10.24 -4.10 4.05
CA CYS A 103 -10.69 -4.75 2.82
C CYS A 103 -10.06 -4.07 1.59
N GLU A 104 -9.32 -4.84 0.80
CA GLU A 104 -8.67 -4.33 -0.41
C GLU A 104 -9.67 -3.82 -1.46
N THR A 105 -10.88 -4.36 -1.46
CA THR A 105 -11.91 -4.00 -2.44
C THR A 105 -12.62 -2.71 -2.08
N CYS A 106 -13.06 -2.53 -0.83
CA CYS A 106 -13.93 -1.41 -0.44
C CYS A 106 -13.43 -0.53 0.71
N GLY A 107 -12.35 -0.92 1.38
CA GLY A 107 -11.79 -0.15 2.50
C GLY A 107 -12.51 -0.35 3.85
N ALA A 108 -13.55 -1.16 3.92
CA ALA A 108 -14.19 -1.53 5.19
C ALA A 108 -13.24 -2.37 6.06
N PRO A 109 -13.49 -2.47 7.38
CA PRO A 109 -12.77 -3.43 8.21
C PRO A 109 -12.82 -4.83 7.59
N GLY A 110 -11.65 -5.46 7.50
CA GLY A 110 -11.49 -6.77 6.87
C GLY A 110 -10.54 -7.65 7.66
N LYS A 111 -10.31 -8.84 7.18
CA LYS A 111 -9.32 -9.78 7.71
C LYS A 111 -8.73 -10.63 6.60
N ILE A 112 -7.60 -11.25 6.87
CA ILE A 112 -6.93 -12.15 5.93
C ILE A 112 -7.80 -13.38 5.71
N ARG A 113 -7.98 -13.78 4.46
CA ARG A 113 -8.82 -14.87 3.99
C ARG A 113 -8.05 -15.78 3.04
N GLY A 114 -8.59 -17.00 2.88
CA GLY A 114 -8.09 -17.99 1.94
C GLY A 114 -6.94 -18.84 2.49
N ARG A 115 -6.66 -19.95 1.80
CA ARG A 115 -5.59 -20.90 2.19
C ARG A 115 -4.49 -21.02 1.16
N GLY A 116 -4.77 -21.02 -0.11
CA GLY A 116 -3.79 -21.03 -1.19
C GLY A 116 -3.53 -19.63 -1.70
N TRP A 117 -4.56 -19.01 -2.21
CA TRP A 117 -4.56 -17.60 -2.57
C TRP A 117 -5.05 -16.77 -1.37
N ILE A 118 -4.16 -16.01 -0.78
CA ILE A 118 -4.42 -15.19 0.41
C ILE A 118 -4.77 -13.76 -0.01
N TYR A 119 -5.83 -13.19 0.59
CA TYR A 119 -6.28 -11.83 0.34
C TYR A 119 -6.93 -11.23 1.59
N THR A 120 -7.07 -9.92 1.66
CA THR A 120 -7.73 -9.22 2.79
C THR A 120 -9.08 -8.67 2.34
N ALA A 121 -10.14 -9.10 2.99
CA ALA A 121 -11.50 -8.73 2.63
C ALA A 121 -12.43 -8.64 3.84
N CYS A 122 -13.47 -7.77 3.73
CA CYS A 122 -14.64 -7.80 4.59
C CYS A 122 -15.54 -8.98 4.20
N ASP A 123 -16.55 -9.29 4.99
CA ASP A 123 -17.45 -10.41 4.72
C ASP A 123 -18.17 -10.27 3.36
N ALA A 124 -18.56 -9.04 2.99
CA ALA A 124 -19.23 -8.76 1.71
C ALA A 124 -18.36 -9.05 0.47
N HIS A 125 -17.04 -9.04 0.61
CA HIS A 125 -16.08 -9.27 -0.49
C HIS A 125 -15.27 -10.56 -0.30
N THR A 126 -15.68 -11.39 0.65
CA THR A 126 -15.08 -12.71 0.88
C THR A 126 -15.78 -13.75 0.02
N LYS A 127 -15.01 -14.65 -0.59
CA LYS A 127 -15.57 -15.80 -1.28
C LYS A 127 -16.36 -16.67 -0.30
N GLU A 128 -17.49 -17.20 -0.74
CA GLU A 128 -18.40 -17.99 0.11
C GLU A 128 -17.69 -19.14 0.83
N GLU A 129 -16.78 -19.81 0.12
CA GLU A 129 -15.94 -20.91 0.66
C GLU A 129 -14.98 -20.49 1.80
N HIS A 130 -14.67 -19.18 1.92
CA HIS A 130 -13.74 -18.64 2.92
C HIS A 130 -14.43 -17.87 4.04
N LEU A 131 -15.76 -17.79 4.07
CA LEU A 131 -16.50 -17.02 5.08
C LEU A 131 -16.31 -17.59 6.51
N ASN A 132 -16.10 -18.91 6.61
CA ASN A 132 -15.92 -19.60 7.86
C ASN A 132 -14.46 -20.00 8.13
N ASP A 133 -13.51 -19.55 7.31
CA ASP A 133 -12.09 -19.77 7.59
C ASP A 133 -11.73 -19.05 8.89
N GLU A 134 -11.32 -19.81 9.92
CA GLU A 134 -10.70 -19.25 11.10
C GLU A 134 -9.43 -18.51 10.68
N THR A 135 -9.22 -17.32 11.23
CA THR A 135 -8.06 -16.49 10.94
C THR A 135 -6.77 -17.28 11.14
N VAL A 136 -6.00 -17.47 10.07
CA VAL A 136 -4.63 -17.96 10.16
C VAL A 136 -3.80 -16.81 10.74
N GLY A 137 -3.78 -16.68 12.07
CA GLY A 137 -3.10 -15.54 12.69
C GLY A 137 -3.08 -15.50 14.22
N GLU A 138 -3.45 -16.57 14.91
CA GLU A 138 -3.27 -16.65 16.37
C GLU A 138 -2.52 -17.95 16.76
N GLU A 139 -1.31 -18.11 16.28
CA GLU A 139 -0.34 -19.01 16.90
C GLU A 139 1.05 -18.45 16.69
N ASN A 140 1.50 -17.64 17.66
CA ASN A 140 2.86 -17.65 18.18
C ASN A 140 2.97 -16.57 19.27
N GLU A 141 2.63 -16.95 20.50
CA GLU A 141 3.29 -16.43 21.67
C GLU A 141 4.65 -17.11 21.85
#